data_2989c1487e026f2af6e7951201dac032
#
_entry.id   2989c1487e026f2af6e7951201dac032
#
_cell.length_a   1.000
_cell.length_b   1.000
_cell.length_c   1.000
_cell.angle_alpha   90.00
_cell.angle_beta   90.00
_cell.angle_gamma   90.00
#
_symmetry.space_group_name_H-M   'P 1'
#
loop_
_entity.id
_entity.type
_entity.pdbx_description
1 polymer ?
#
loop_
_entity_poly.entity_id
_entity_poly.type
_entity_poly.pdbx_seq_one_letter_code
_entity_poly.pdbx_strand_id
1 'polypeptide(L)'
;MRAAFMTGVREVAVRDTEDPKLDPRGATLRVEACGICGTDARTFFNGDPRAPYPWILGHEPVGVLEEVGPDADLPADVRAGARVFLGSILTCGQCRYCSEGSQNLCEDHLLYGYDPFPGAFAEVAAVPPVATKNLIPLPPDLPPDLATVADPFACALNGIEVLDIGLGDTVLILGSGPIGCWQAVMARDRGAGKVYLSDVSKDRLDMALAAVGGSVDDAWVAGEDGAVAELMDRTAGRGAERISVAAPSQQAQQAALEMAAKRARVVYFAGLPKHDPVSALDMNQLHYKELAVLGAYGATQRQYRITMDYLSRRRDELAAVVTHRFPLGEIAHGFDTIRSGAGLKVVIEP
;
A
#
# COMPACT_ATOMS: atom_id res chain seq x y z
N MET A 1 -13.12 -24.42 7.64
CA MET A 1 -13.10 -22.96 7.60
C MET A 1 -13.93 -22.38 6.47
N ARG A 2 -14.36 -21.11 6.57
CA ARG A 2 -14.93 -20.40 5.43
C ARG A 2 -13.84 -19.63 4.68
N ALA A 3 -13.96 -19.53 3.35
CA ALA A 3 -13.05 -18.79 2.52
C ALA A 3 -13.77 -18.17 1.31
N ALA A 4 -13.28 -17.01 0.84
CA ALA A 4 -13.80 -16.31 -0.32
C ALA A 4 -13.00 -16.71 -1.58
N PHE A 5 -13.61 -17.52 -2.43
CA PHE A 5 -13.03 -17.96 -3.69
C PHE A 5 -13.44 -17.04 -4.82
N MET A 6 -12.48 -16.43 -5.47
CA MET A 6 -12.66 -15.83 -6.77
C MET A 6 -12.87 -16.96 -7.80
N THR A 7 -14.07 -17.05 -8.37
CA THR A 7 -14.49 -18.14 -9.28
C THR A 7 -14.46 -17.72 -10.75
N GLY A 8 -14.34 -16.43 -10.99
CA GLY A 8 -14.29 -15.80 -12.30
C GLY A 8 -14.03 -14.32 -12.16
N VAL A 9 -13.92 -13.60 -13.27
CA VAL A 9 -13.84 -12.14 -13.28
C VAL A 9 -15.13 -11.57 -12.71
N ARG A 10 -15.04 -10.78 -11.63
CA ARG A 10 -16.16 -10.20 -10.87
C ARG A 10 -17.07 -11.23 -10.19
N GLU A 11 -16.55 -12.42 -9.99
CA GLU A 11 -17.29 -13.47 -9.33
C GLU A 11 -16.52 -13.95 -8.10
N VAL A 12 -17.15 -13.90 -6.93
CA VAL A 12 -16.62 -14.41 -5.66
C VAL A 12 -17.70 -15.20 -4.94
N ALA A 13 -17.32 -16.34 -4.39
CA ALA A 13 -18.20 -17.19 -3.60
C ALA A 13 -17.53 -17.51 -2.26
N VAL A 14 -18.21 -17.17 -1.17
CA VAL A 14 -17.81 -17.62 0.18
C VAL A 14 -18.41 -19.00 0.43
N ARG A 15 -17.56 -19.95 0.78
CA ARG A 15 -17.96 -21.33 1.02
C ARG A 15 -17.07 -22.02 2.04
N ASP A 16 -17.58 -23.10 2.61
CA ASP A 16 -16.82 -23.98 3.48
C ASP A 16 -15.76 -24.75 2.67
N THR A 17 -14.61 -24.90 3.26
CA THR A 17 -13.48 -25.67 2.74
C THR A 17 -12.69 -26.27 3.89
N GLU A 18 -11.80 -27.22 3.61
CA GLU A 18 -10.84 -27.73 4.60
C GLU A 18 -9.86 -26.62 5.00
N ASP A 19 -9.40 -26.68 6.23
CA ASP A 19 -8.31 -25.81 6.69
C ASP A 19 -7.04 -26.12 5.92
N PRO A 20 -6.14 -25.12 5.73
CA PRO A 20 -4.88 -25.35 5.06
C PRO A 20 -4.04 -26.36 5.83
N LYS A 21 -3.44 -27.32 5.11
CA LYS A 21 -2.53 -28.29 5.72
C LYS A 21 -1.27 -27.59 6.23
N LEU A 22 -0.91 -27.88 7.48
CA LEU A 22 0.33 -27.38 8.06
C LEU A 22 1.55 -27.98 7.34
N ASP A 23 2.38 -27.12 6.76
CA ASP A 23 3.72 -27.52 6.30
C ASP A 23 4.64 -27.63 7.53
N PRO A 24 5.46 -28.70 7.67
CA PRO A 24 6.40 -28.83 8.79
C PRO A 24 7.35 -27.63 8.96
N ARG A 25 7.63 -26.86 7.92
CA ARG A 25 8.47 -25.66 7.93
C ARG A 25 7.67 -24.35 7.85
N GLY A 26 6.34 -24.44 7.87
CA GLY A 26 5.41 -23.32 7.78
C GLY A 26 4.63 -23.11 9.07
N ALA A 27 3.53 -22.40 8.96
CA ALA A 27 2.58 -22.16 10.04
C ALA A 27 1.15 -21.97 9.48
N THR A 28 0.16 -21.91 10.38
CA THR A 28 -1.20 -21.43 10.07
C THR A 28 -1.49 -20.14 10.81
N LEU A 29 -2.25 -19.26 10.17
CA LEU A 29 -2.66 -17.97 10.70
C LEU A 29 -4.19 -17.96 10.81
N ARG A 30 -4.74 -17.89 12.01
CA ARG A 30 -6.15 -17.58 12.21
C ARG A 30 -6.33 -16.09 11.96
N VAL A 31 -6.99 -15.76 10.85
CA VAL A 31 -7.11 -14.40 10.36
C VAL A 31 -8.10 -13.62 11.23
N GLU A 32 -7.66 -12.47 11.75
CA GLU A 32 -8.52 -11.52 12.47
C GLU A 32 -9.03 -10.42 11.53
N ALA A 33 -8.18 -10.03 10.56
CA ALA A 33 -8.53 -9.04 9.55
C ALA A 33 -7.61 -9.19 8.32
N CYS A 34 -8.13 -8.84 7.14
CA CYS A 34 -7.34 -8.75 5.91
C CYS A 34 -7.76 -7.53 5.10
N GLY A 35 -6.82 -6.66 4.78
CA GLY A 35 -7.09 -5.46 3.96
C GLY A 35 -7.35 -5.82 2.50
N ILE A 36 -8.26 -5.09 1.83
CA ILE A 36 -8.35 -5.14 0.37
C ILE A 36 -7.39 -4.11 -0.24
N CYS A 37 -6.45 -4.58 -1.03
CA CYS A 37 -5.54 -3.75 -1.82
C CYS A 37 -6.17 -3.37 -3.17
N GLY A 38 -5.73 -2.27 -3.75
CA GLY A 38 -6.05 -1.93 -5.14
C GLY A 38 -5.60 -3.01 -6.14
N THR A 39 -4.59 -3.82 -5.79
CA THR A 39 -4.15 -4.97 -6.58
C THR A 39 -5.18 -6.11 -6.55
N ASP A 40 -5.76 -6.42 -5.37
CA ASP A 40 -6.84 -7.42 -5.26
C ASP A 40 -8.08 -6.97 -6.05
N ALA A 41 -8.48 -5.70 -5.89
CA ALA A 41 -9.61 -5.13 -6.62
C ALA A 41 -9.38 -5.21 -8.14
N ARG A 42 -8.20 -4.81 -8.62
CA ARG A 42 -7.86 -4.92 -10.06
C ARG A 42 -7.92 -6.36 -10.55
N THR A 43 -7.41 -7.32 -9.76
CA THR A 43 -7.47 -8.74 -10.08
C THR A 43 -8.90 -9.25 -10.11
N PHE A 44 -9.74 -8.86 -9.15
CA PHE A 44 -11.15 -9.21 -9.12
C PHE A 44 -11.91 -8.69 -10.35
N PHE A 45 -11.70 -7.41 -10.74
CA PHE A 45 -12.46 -6.81 -11.83
C PHE A 45 -11.95 -7.16 -13.22
N ASN A 46 -10.67 -7.48 -13.38
CA ASN A 46 -10.05 -7.66 -14.71
C ASN A 46 -9.41 -9.04 -14.93
N GLY A 47 -9.30 -9.85 -13.87
CA GLY A 47 -8.51 -11.08 -13.87
C GLY A 47 -7.00 -10.82 -13.76
N ASP A 48 -6.28 -11.84 -13.30
CA ASP A 48 -4.80 -11.87 -13.30
C ASP A 48 -4.36 -13.33 -13.46
N PRO A 49 -3.47 -13.68 -14.40
CA PRO A 49 -3.01 -15.05 -14.60
C PRO A 49 -2.31 -15.66 -13.38
N ARG A 50 -1.85 -14.83 -12.42
CA ARG A 50 -1.29 -15.28 -11.15
C ARG A 50 -2.34 -15.69 -10.12
N ALA A 51 -3.63 -15.51 -10.42
CA ALA A 51 -4.75 -15.94 -9.58
C ALA A 51 -5.67 -16.85 -10.41
N PRO A 52 -5.28 -18.11 -10.65
CA PRO A 52 -6.07 -19.08 -11.45
C PRO A 52 -7.36 -19.44 -10.70
N TYR A 53 -8.49 -19.44 -11.41
CA TYR A 53 -9.78 -19.76 -10.80
C TYR A 53 -9.95 -21.26 -10.52
N PRO A 54 -10.52 -21.67 -9.36
CA PRO A 54 -10.91 -20.83 -8.23
C PRO A 54 -9.70 -20.46 -7.37
N TRP A 55 -9.61 -19.19 -6.89
CA TRP A 55 -8.47 -18.71 -6.11
C TRP A 55 -8.91 -17.86 -4.92
N ILE A 56 -8.17 -17.92 -3.81
CA ILE A 56 -8.37 -17.05 -2.64
C ILE A 56 -7.34 -15.91 -2.72
N LEU A 57 -7.82 -14.67 -2.81
CA LEU A 57 -7.01 -13.45 -2.75
C LEU A 57 -6.81 -12.97 -1.30
N GLY A 58 -6.18 -11.82 -1.13
CA GLY A 58 -5.94 -11.16 0.16
C GLY A 58 -4.50 -11.35 0.62
N HIS A 59 -3.71 -10.27 0.53
CA HIS A 59 -2.28 -10.29 0.82
C HIS A 59 -1.87 -9.34 1.95
N GLU A 60 -2.83 -8.77 2.66
CA GLU A 60 -2.61 -7.86 3.79
C GLU A 60 -3.19 -8.46 5.11
N PRO A 61 -2.86 -9.72 5.47
CA PRO A 61 -3.48 -10.36 6.61
C PRO A 61 -2.83 -10.00 7.94
N VAL A 62 -3.69 -9.95 8.94
CA VAL A 62 -3.35 -9.86 10.36
C VAL A 62 -4.11 -10.95 11.09
N GLY A 63 -3.47 -11.60 12.06
CA GLY A 63 -4.13 -12.63 12.85
C GLY A 63 -3.25 -13.23 13.93
N VAL A 64 -3.72 -14.32 14.50
CA VAL A 64 -3.00 -15.10 15.51
C VAL A 64 -2.31 -16.29 14.85
N LEU A 65 -1.02 -16.43 15.06
CA LEU A 65 -0.25 -17.60 14.62
C LEU A 65 -0.71 -18.83 15.42
N GLU A 66 -1.51 -19.70 14.80
CA GLU A 66 -2.24 -20.75 15.50
C GLU A 66 -1.38 -22.01 15.65
N GLU A 67 -0.94 -22.57 14.54
CA GLU A 67 -0.05 -23.74 14.53
C GLU A 67 1.28 -23.39 13.87
N VAL A 68 2.36 -23.94 14.42
CA VAL A 68 3.71 -23.75 13.90
C VAL A 68 4.33 -25.11 13.65
N GLY A 69 4.79 -25.32 12.44
CA GLY A 69 5.48 -26.56 12.07
C GLY A 69 6.78 -26.75 12.88
N PRO A 70 7.16 -28.00 13.19
CA PRO A 70 8.32 -28.27 14.05
C PRO A 70 9.65 -27.78 13.47
N ASP A 71 9.73 -27.61 12.15
CA ASP A 71 10.93 -27.17 11.44
C ASP A 71 10.81 -25.73 10.91
N ALA A 72 9.79 -24.96 11.38
CA ALA A 72 9.57 -23.60 10.93
C ALA A 72 10.65 -22.64 11.44
N ASP A 73 11.23 -21.86 10.52
CA ASP A 73 12.23 -20.84 10.82
C ASP A 73 11.56 -19.48 11.00
N LEU A 74 11.14 -19.20 12.23
CA LEU A 74 10.45 -17.96 12.60
C LEU A 74 11.44 -16.86 13.02
N PRO A 75 11.03 -15.54 12.90
CA PRO A 75 11.74 -14.48 13.58
C PRO A 75 11.80 -14.72 15.10
N ALA A 76 12.88 -14.29 15.75
CA ALA A 76 13.14 -14.58 17.17
C ALA A 76 12.06 -14.02 18.13
N ASP A 77 11.34 -13.00 17.69
CA ASP A 77 10.26 -12.32 18.42
C ASP A 77 8.84 -12.87 18.08
N VAL A 78 8.75 -13.95 17.27
CA VAL A 78 7.49 -14.58 16.83
C VAL A 78 7.39 -16.01 17.38
N ARG A 79 6.22 -16.38 17.91
CA ARG A 79 5.90 -17.73 18.41
C ARG A 79 4.43 -18.07 18.22
N ALA A 80 4.05 -19.31 18.37
CA ALA A 80 2.64 -19.71 18.41
C ALA A 80 1.86 -18.89 19.44
N GLY A 81 0.63 -18.48 19.09
CA GLY A 81 -0.22 -17.60 19.87
C GLY A 81 0.10 -16.12 19.74
N ALA A 82 1.18 -15.73 19.03
CA ALA A 82 1.45 -14.32 18.77
C ALA A 82 0.49 -13.74 17.73
N ARG A 83 0.06 -12.50 17.94
CA ARG A 83 -0.61 -11.71 16.90
C ARG A 83 0.44 -11.15 15.95
N VAL A 84 0.26 -11.40 14.67
CA VAL A 84 1.24 -11.06 13.64
C VAL A 84 0.57 -10.45 12.42
N PHE A 85 1.31 -9.62 11.73
CA PHE A 85 1.10 -9.24 10.34
C PHE A 85 2.00 -10.09 9.45
N LEU A 86 1.52 -10.53 8.30
CA LEU A 86 2.30 -11.22 7.29
C LEU A 86 2.60 -10.28 6.13
N GLY A 87 3.87 -9.90 5.95
CA GLY A 87 4.31 -9.08 4.83
C GLY A 87 4.14 -9.81 3.49
N SER A 88 3.61 -9.11 2.50
CA SER A 88 3.14 -9.69 1.24
C SER A 88 4.25 -10.08 0.26
N ILE A 89 5.39 -9.38 0.27
CA ILE A 89 6.51 -9.64 -0.65
C ILE A 89 7.40 -10.74 -0.07
N LEU A 90 7.30 -11.93 -0.65
CA LEU A 90 8.09 -13.11 -0.27
C LEU A 90 9.37 -13.15 -1.07
N THR A 91 10.52 -13.20 -0.41
CA THR A 91 11.83 -12.99 -1.04
C THR A 91 12.75 -14.18 -0.86
N CYS A 92 13.70 -14.39 -1.78
CA CYS A 92 14.65 -15.50 -1.71
C CYS A 92 15.67 -15.34 -0.57
N GLY A 93 15.88 -14.14 -0.05
CA GLY A 93 16.79 -13.85 1.05
C GLY A 93 18.29 -13.86 0.69
N GLN A 94 18.69 -14.28 -0.52
CA GLN A 94 20.08 -14.54 -0.90
C GLN A 94 20.58 -13.84 -2.16
N CYS A 95 19.70 -13.30 -3.03
CA CYS A 95 20.13 -12.55 -4.19
C CYS A 95 20.81 -11.23 -3.79
N ARG A 96 21.44 -10.56 -4.75
CA ARG A 96 22.13 -9.30 -4.51
C ARG A 96 21.25 -8.29 -3.80
N TYR A 97 20.02 -8.06 -4.29
CA TYR A 97 19.10 -7.08 -3.70
C TYR A 97 18.69 -7.44 -2.27
N CYS A 98 18.47 -8.73 -1.98
CA CYS A 98 18.18 -9.18 -0.63
C CYS A 98 19.36 -8.93 0.32
N SER A 99 20.60 -9.23 -0.11
CA SER A 99 21.80 -9.04 0.70
C SER A 99 22.14 -7.57 0.95
N GLU A 100 21.74 -6.67 0.04
CA GLU A 100 21.90 -5.21 0.16
C GLU A 100 20.74 -4.54 0.96
N GLY A 101 19.74 -5.31 1.41
CA GLY A 101 18.58 -4.80 2.15
C GLY A 101 17.45 -4.23 1.28
N SER A 102 17.54 -4.39 -0.03
CA SER A 102 16.53 -3.98 -1.03
C SER A 102 15.61 -5.13 -1.41
N GLN A 103 15.07 -5.84 -0.40
CA GLN A 103 14.31 -7.09 -0.60
C GLN A 103 13.08 -6.90 -1.51
N ASN A 104 12.48 -5.72 -1.55
CA ASN A 104 11.39 -5.35 -2.46
C ASN A 104 11.76 -5.49 -3.95
N LEU A 105 13.05 -5.52 -4.28
CA LEU A 105 13.60 -5.73 -5.62
C LEU A 105 14.19 -7.13 -5.82
N CYS A 106 13.85 -8.09 -4.97
CA CYS A 106 14.32 -9.47 -5.08
C CYS A 106 14.04 -10.04 -6.48
N GLU A 107 15.05 -10.71 -7.07
CA GLU A 107 14.96 -11.29 -8.41
C GLU A 107 13.91 -12.41 -8.50
N ASP A 108 13.72 -13.15 -7.39
CA ASP A 108 12.81 -14.29 -7.30
C ASP A 108 11.66 -14.00 -6.31
N HIS A 109 11.16 -12.74 -6.26
CA HIS A 109 10.07 -12.44 -5.34
C HIS A 109 8.75 -13.05 -5.78
N LEU A 110 7.99 -13.52 -4.81
CA LEU A 110 6.60 -13.95 -4.96
C LEU A 110 5.69 -13.00 -4.17
N LEU A 111 4.44 -12.93 -4.55
CA LEU A 111 3.43 -12.16 -3.84
C LEU A 111 2.50 -13.12 -3.10
N TYR A 112 2.40 -13.00 -1.80
CA TYR A 112 1.41 -13.73 -1.00
C TYR A 112 -0.01 -13.41 -1.51
N GLY A 113 -0.91 -14.38 -1.51
CA GLY A 113 -2.25 -14.23 -2.08
C GLY A 113 -2.34 -14.47 -3.59
N TYR A 114 -1.21 -14.80 -4.22
CA TYR A 114 -1.11 -15.17 -5.64
C TYR A 114 -0.36 -16.50 -5.81
N ASP A 115 -0.57 -17.17 -6.96
CA ASP A 115 0.06 -18.46 -7.23
C ASP A 115 1.57 -18.42 -6.94
N PRO A 116 2.11 -19.38 -6.19
CA PRO A 116 1.49 -20.64 -5.74
C PRO A 116 0.82 -20.56 -4.35
N PHE A 117 0.74 -19.40 -3.70
CA PHE A 117 0.28 -19.26 -2.33
C PHE A 117 -1.08 -18.55 -2.25
N PRO A 118 -2.18 -19.29 -1.92
CA PRO A 118 -3.47 -18.67 -1.67
C PRO A 118 -3.40 -17.59 -0.59
N GLY A 119 -4.28 -16.60 -0.69
CA GLY A 119 -4.35 -15.48 0.22
C GLY A 119 -5.22 -15.73 1.45
N ALA A 120 -5.52 -14.66 2.13
CA ALA A 120 -6.11 -14.65 3.46
C ALA A 120 -7.53 -14.03 3.51
N PHE A 121 -8.28 -13.98 2.41
CA PHE A 121 -9.72 -13.75 2.52
C PHE A 121 -10.39 -15.06 2.95
N ALA A 122 -10.06 -15.52 4.16
CA ALA A 122 -10.46 -16.78 4.78
C ALA A 122 -10.31 -16.69 6.30
N GLU A 123 -11.01 -17.59 7.04
CA GLU A 123 -10.88 -17.68 8.50
C GLU A 123 -9.49 -18.17 8.95
N VAL A 124 -8.86 -19.05 8.15
CA VAL A 124 -7.51 -19.55 8.38
C VAL A 124 -6.70 -19.45 7.10
N ALA A 125 -5.46 -18.99 7.20
CA ALA A 125 -4.55 -18.84 6.08
C ALA A 125 -3.26 -19.64 6.30
N ALA A 126 -2.70 -20.22 5.23
CA ALA A 126 -1.39 -20.84 5.29
C ALA A 126 -0.28 -19.78 5.33
N VAL A 127 0.73 -20.01 6.16
CA VAL A 127 2.01 -19.30 6.13
C VAL A 127 3.04 -20.27 5.57
N PRO A 128 3.34 -20.24 4.25
CA PRO A 128 4.29 -21.16 3.65
C PRO A 128 5.71 -20.92 4.16
N PRO A 129 6.63 -21.89 4.03
CA PRO A 129 8.01 -21.77 4.55
C PRO A 129 8.76 -20.50 4.13
N VAL A 130 8.58 -20.06 2.90
CA VAL A 130 9.18 -18.83 2.35
C VAL A 130 8.63 -17.56 3.02
N ALA A 131 7.44 -17.64 3.60
CA ALA A 131 6.74 -16.50 4.22
C ALA A 131 7.00 -16.37 5.73
N THR A 132 7.56 -17.41 6.39
CA THR A 132 7.76 -17.39 7.84
C THR A 132 8.62 -16.24 8.32
N LYS A 133 9.63 -15.85 7.55
CA LYS A 133 10.51 -14.69 7.84
C LYS A 133 9.81 -13.33 7.68
N ASN A 134 8.64 -13.32 7.03
CA ASN A 134 7.86 -12.09 6.81
C ASN A 134 6.82 -11.83 7.91
N LEU A 135 6.76 -12.70 8.92
CA LEU A 135 5.92 -12.51 10.09
C LEU A 135 6.49 -11.39 10.98
N ILE A 136 5.65 -10.43 11.31
CA ILE A 136 6.01 -9.29 12.16
C ILE A 136 5.02 -9.23 13.32
N PRO A 137 5.48 -9.29 14.58
CA PRO A 137 4.58 -9.22 15.72
C PRO A 137 3.88 -7.86 15.79
N LEU A 138 2.61 -7.88 16.15
CA LEU A 138 1.85 -6.66 16.38
C LEU A 138 2.17 -6.09 17.76
N PRO A 139 2.30 -4.76 17.87
CA PRO A 139 2.19 -4.08 19.16
C PRO A 139 0.87 -4.46 19.86
N PRO A 140 0.87 -4.69 21.18
CA PRO A 140 -0.30 -5.20 21.91
C PRO A 140 -1.55 -4.32 21.79
N ASP A 141 -1.37 -3.01 21.63
CA ASP A 141 -2.41 -1.99 21.56
C ASP A 141 -2.84 -1.65 20.12
N LEU A 142 -2.22 -2.25 19.10
CA LEU A 142 -2.57 -2.00 17.70
C LEU A 142 -3.77 -2.88 17.30
N PRO A 143 -4.92 -2.25 16.89
CA PRO A 143 -6.08 -2.99 16.42
C PRO A 143 -5.77 -3.75 15.12
N PRO A 144 -6.35 -4.97 14.93
CA PRO A 144 -6.06 -5.79 13.75
C PRO A 144 -6.44 -5.13 12.43
N ASP A 145 -7.58 -4.46 12.39
CA ASP A 145 -8.06 -3.74 11.21
C ASP A 145 -7.09 -2.63 10.78
N LEU A 146 -6.58 -1.85 11.73
CA LEU A 146 -5.54 -0.86 11.45
C LEU A 146 -4.21 -1.53 11.08
N ALA A 147 -3.85 -2.65 11.69
CA ALA A 147 -2.60 -3.33 11.38
C ALA A 147 -2.57 -3.89 9.94
N THR A 148 -3.73 -4.17 9.31
CA THR A 148 -3.79 -4.58 7.89
C THR A 148 -3.23 -3.55 6.93
N VAL A 149 -3.22 -2.26 7.32
CA VAL A 149 -2.67 -1.20 6.46
C VAL A 149 -1.14 -1.24 6.37
N ALA A 150 -0.49 -2.09 7.15
CA ALA A 150 0.97 -2.13 7.22
C ALA A 150 1.63 -2.39 5.86
N ASP A 151 1.01 -3.21 5.00
CA ASP A 151 1.55 -3.47 3.66
C ASP A 151 1.57 -2.21 2.78
N PRO A 152 0.43 -1.58 2.48
CA PRO A 152 0.44 -0.38 1.65
C PRO A 152 1.06 0.83 2.35
N PHE A 153 1.02 0.90 3.70
CA PHE A 153 1.70 1.96 4.44
C PHE A 153 3.22 1.87 4.32
N ALA A 154 3.79 0.66 4.44
CA ALA A 154 5.22 0.46 4.24
C ALA A 154 5.65 0.78 2.79
N CYS A 155 4.80 0.50 1.80
CA CYS A 155 5.02 0.94 0.43
C CYS A 155 5.02 2.49 0.33
N ALA A 156 4.07 3.16 0.99
CA ALA A 156 4.04 4.62 1.04
C ALA A 156 5.29 5.19 1.73
N LEU A 157 5.76 4.54 2.81
CA LEU A 157 7.01 4.89 3.50
C LEU A 157 8.22 4.76 2.56
N ASN A 158 8.29 3.69 1.76
CA ASN A 158 9.34 3.55 0.75
C ASN A 158 9.34 4.75 -0.22
N GLY A 159 8.18 5.15 -0.73
CA GLY A 159 8.05 6.34 -1.59
C GLY A 159 8.55 7.62 -0.92
N ILE A 160 8.23 7.82 0.36
CA ILE A 160 8.67 8.98 1.16
C ILE A 160 10.18 8.93 1.44
N GLU A 161 10.75 7.75 1.67
CA GLU A 161 12.21 7.60 1.83
C GLU A 161 12.95 7.93 0.52
N VAL A 162 12.42 7.46 -0.63
CA VAL A 162 12.97 7.79 -1.95
C VAL A 162 12.82 9.28 -2.26
N LEU A 163 11.75 9.92 -1.81
CA LEU A 163 11.48 11.35 -2.01
C LEU A 163 12.51 12.23 -1.28
N ASP A 164 13.06 11.74 -0.17
CA ASP A 164 14.16 12.38 0.58
C ASP A 164 13.81 13.83 1.01
N ILE A 165 12.75 13.94 1.81
CA ILE A 165 12.20 15.22 2.26
C ILE A 165 13.16 15.87 3.23
N GLY A 166 13.56 17.11 2.92
CA GLY A 166 14.35 17.99 3.79
C GLY A 166 13.48 18.87 4.68
N LEU A 167 14.10 19.38 5.73
CA LEU A 167 13.44 20.33 6.64
C LEU A 167 13.01 21.60 5.88
N GLY A 168 11.71 21.90 5.95
CA GLY A 168 11.15 23.10 5.31
C GLY A 168 10.73 22.93 3.85
N ASP A 169 10.96 21.77 3.22
CA ASP A 169 10.55 21.52 1.83
C ASP A 169 9.04 21.70 1.64
N THR A 170 8.66 22.17 0.47
CA THR A 170 7.29 22.12 -0.05
C THR A 170 7.08 20.77 -0.70
N VAL A 171 6.14 19.99 -0.17
CA VAL A 171 5.77 18.68 -0.67
C VAL A 171 4.41 18.75 -1.37
N LEU A 172 4.33 18.21 -2.58
CA LEU A 172 3.08 18.02 -3.31
C LEU A 172 2.80 16.52 -3.49
N ILE A 173 1.59 16.11 -3.20
CA ILE A 173 1.12 14.73 -3.42
C ILE A 173 -0.02 14.77 -4.42
N LEU A 174 0.13 14.07 -5.54
CA LEU A 174 -0.87 13.91 -6.60
C LEU A 174 -1.58 12.58 -6.45
N GLY A 175 -2.82 12.63 -5.98
CA GLY A 175 -3.66 11.48 -5.63
C GLY A 175 -3.95 11.41 -4.14
N SER A 176 -5.23 11.52 -3.77
CA SER A 176 -5.72 11.51 -2.39
C SER A 176 -6.30 10.17 -1.95
N GLY A 177 -5.85 9.07 -2.55
CA GLY A 177 -6.11 7.71 -2.06
C GLY A 177 -5.38 7.42 -0.74
N PRO A 178 -5.52 6.20 -0.19
CA PRO A 178 -4.86 5.82 1.07
C PRO A 178 -3.36 6.11 1.09
N ILE A 179 -2.67 5.80 0.00
CA ILE A 179 -1.24 6.07 -0.17
C ILE A 179 -0.93 7.56 -0.01
N GLY A 180 -1.68 8.43 -0.73
CA GLY A 180 -1.48 9.87 -0.63
C GLY A 180 -1.76 10.42 0.76
N CYS A 181 -2.78 9.92 1.44
CA CYS A 181 -3.07 10.26 2.83
C CYS A 181 -1.89 9.94 3.76
N TRP A 182 -1.35 8.73 3.69
CA TRP A 182 -0.23 8.33 4.54
C TRP A 182 1.06 9.07 4.18
N GLN A 183 1.28 9.34 2.88
CA GLN A 183 2.42 10.15 2.46
C GLN A 183 2.33 11.58 2.98
N ALA A 184 1.13 12.18 3.06
CA ALA A 184 0.96 13.51 3.63
C ALA A 184 1.32 13.56 5.12
N VAL A 185 0.85 12.58 5.91
CA VAL A 185 1.20 12.46 7.33
C VAL A 185 2.71 12.26 7.50
N MET A 186 3.30 11.34 6.76
CA MET A 186 4.75 11.08 6.85
C MET A 186 5.59 12.26 6.35
N ALA A 187 5.14 13.00 5.33
CA ALA A 187 5.85 14.20 4.86
C ALA A 187 5.92 15.27 5.95
N ARG A 188 4.81 15.47 6.67
CA ARG A 188 4.77 16.38 7.81
C ARG A 188 5.76 15.95 8.90
N ASP A 189 5.75 14.68 9.27
CA ASP A 189 6.65 14.13 10.30
C ASP A 189 8.13 14.15 9.89
N ARG A 190 8.41 14.16 8.58
CA ARG A 190 9.76 14.32 8.02
C ARG A 190 10.25 15.77 8.00
N GLY A 191 9.41 16.73 8.41
CA GLY A 191 9.76 18.13 8.52
C GLY A 191 9.43 18.98 7.30
N ALA A 192 8.51 18.54 6.43
CA ALA A 192 7.98 19.37 5.36
C ALA A 192 7.44 20.70 5.90
N GLY A 193 7.85 21.81 5.31
CA GLY A 193 7.36 23.14 5.65
C GLY A 193 5.94 23.38 5.15
N LYS A 194 5.62 22.80 3.98
CA LYS A 194 4.29 22.79 3.38
C LYS A 194 3.97 21.42 2.81
N VAL A 195 2.75 20.96 3.01
CA VAL A 195 2.22 19.72 2.41
C VAL A 195 0.93 20.07 1.67
N TYR A 196 0.96 19.82 0.38
CA TYR A 196 -0.17 20.02 -0.53
C TYR A 196 -0.69 18.70 -1.06
N LEU A 197 -2.01 18.58 -1.21
CA LEU A 197 -2.68 17.39 -1.72
C LEU A 197 -3.60 17.77 -2.89
N SER A 198 -3.57 17.02 -3.98
CA SER A 198 -4.45 17.25 -5.12
C SER A 198 -5.00 15.94 -5.67
N ASP A 199 -6.27 15.95 -6.07
CA ASP A 199 -6.94 14.81 -6.70
C ASP A 199 -7.94 15.34 -7.74
N VAL A 200 -8.28 14.51 -8.73
CA VAL A 200 -9.32 14.83 -9.73
C VAL A 200 -10.74 14.69 -9.16
N SER A 201 -10.91 13.96 -8.07
CA SER A 201 -12.20 13.71 -7.41
C SER A 201 -12.32 14.56 -6.14
N LYS A 202 -13.30 15.44 -6.13
CA LYS A 202 -13.63 16.24 -4.94
C LYS A 202 -14.02 15.35 -3.75
N ASP A 203 -14.83 14.32 -3.98
CA ASP A 203 -15.32 13.43 -2.92
C ASP A 203 -14.16 12.67 -2.25
N ARG A 204 -13.19 12.21 -3.04
CA ARG A 204 -11.97 11.56 -2.51
C ARG A 204 -11.10 12.54 -1.73
N LEU A 205 -10.97 13.76 -2.23
CA LEU A 205 -10.21 14.80 -1.55
C LEU A 205 -10.85 15.16 -0.21
N ASP A 206 -12.18 15.29 -0.17
CA ASP A 206 -12.91 15.57 1.07
C ASP A 206 -12.76 14.43 2.09
N MET A 207 -12.83 13.17 1.66
CA MET A 207 -12.55 12.01 2.53
C MET A 207 -11.10 12.03 3.07
N ALA A 208 -10.13 12.32 2.22
CA ALA A 208 -8.74 12.41 2.62
C ALA A 208 -8.51 13.53 3.65
N LEU A 209 -9.09 14.71 3.43
CA LEU A 209 -8.99 15.84 4.37
C LEU A 209 -9.69 15.54 5.69
N ALA A 210 -10.81 14.81 5.68
CA ALA A 210 -11.46 14.35 6.90
C ALA A 210 -10.57 13.39 7.69
N ALA A 211 -9.78 12.56 7.01
CA ALA A 211 -8.92 11.56 7.64
C ALA A 211 -7.56 12.13 8.09
N VAL A 212 -6.90 12.97 7.28
CA VAL A 212 -5.52 13.41 7.51
C VAL A 212 -5.31 14.92 7.32
N GLY A 213 -6.38 15.71 7.35
CA GLY A 213 -6.33 17.17 7.09
C GLY A 213 -5.41 17.93 8.03
N GLY A 214 -5.19 17.44 9.25
CA GLY A 214 -4.22 18.03 10.19
C GLY A 214 -2.77 18.01 9.71
N SER A 215 -2.45 17.16 8.73
CA SER A 215 -1.12 17.05 8.11
C SER A 215 -1.00 17.80 6.77
N VAL A 216 -2.09 18.37 6.25
CA VAL A 216 -2.17 19.04 4.93
C VAL A 216 -2.38 20.54 5.15
N ASP A 217 -1.56 21.38 4.49
CA ASP A 217 -1.73 22.85 4.56
C ASP A 217 -2.82 23.36 3.64
N ASP A 218 -2.92 22.79 2.43
CA ASP A 218 -3.96 23.13 1.48
C ASP A 218 -4.16 21.99 0.46
N ALA A 219 -5.34 21.95 -0.14
CA ALA A 219 -5.71 20.93 -1.10
C ALA A 219 -6.65 21.48 -2.18
N TRP A 220 -6.57 20.91 -3.39
CA TRP A 220 -7.43 21.35 -4.51
C TRP A 220 -7.78 20.21 -5.45
N VAL A 221 -8.92 20.36 -6.13
CA VAL A 221 -9.31 19.46 -7.20
C VAL A 221 -8.49 19.80 -8.45
N ALA A 222 -7.81 18.82 -9.01
CA ALA A 222 -7.08 18.96 -10.26
C ALA A 222 -8.07 19.06 -11.42
N GLY A 223 -8.33 20.26 -11.91
CA GLY A 223 -9.07 20.52 -13.16
C GLY A 223 -8.16 20.35 -14.37
N GLU A 224 -8.75 20.28 -15.57
CA GLU A 224 -8.01 20.08 -16.84
C GLU A 224 -6.93 21.16 -17.07
N ASP A 225 -7.15 22.41 -16.60
CA ASP A 225 -6.24 23.55 -16.82
C ASP A 225 -5.68 24.18 -15.52
N GLY A 226 -6.04 23.69 -14.34
CA GLY A 226 -5.85 24.44 -13.09
C GLY A 226 -4.81 23.93 -12.10
N ALA A 227 -4.46 22.64 -12.12
CA ALA A 227 -3.59 22.08 -11.06
C ALA A 227 -2.21 22.70 -10.99
N VAL A 228 -1.60 23.01 -12.12
CA VAL A 228 -0.28 23.66 -12.20
C VAL A 228 -0.37 25.10 -11.69
N ALA A 229 -1.36 25.86 -12.18
CA ALA A 229 -1.57 27.26 -11.80
C ALA A 229 -1.83 27.41 -10.28
N GLU A 230 -2.64 26.50 -9.71
CA GLU A 230 -2.95 26.46 -8.29
C GLU A 230 -1.70 26.31 -7.42
N LEU A 231 -0.78 25.38 -7.78
CA LEU A 231 0.46 25.23 -7.05
C LEU A 231 1.38 26.45 -7.25
N MET A 232 1.49 26.98 -8.49
CA MET A 232 2.37 28.11 -8.78
C MET A 232 1.95 29.34 -7.99
N ASP A 233 0.65 29.61 -7.85
CA ASP A 233 0.14 30.70 -7.02
C ASP A 233 0.56 30.51 -5.54
N ARG A 234 0.33 29.31 -4.96
CA ARG A 234 0.67 28.99 -3.57
C ARG A 234 2.17 29.03 -3.27
N THR A 235 2.99 28.85 -4.29
CA THR A 235 4.46 28.84 -4.16
C THR A 235 5.15 30.08 -4.71
N ALA A 236 4.39 31.11 -5.09
CA ALA A 236 4.90 32.31 -5.73
C ALA A 236 5.78 31.98 -6.98
N GLY A 237 5.31 31.04 -7.80
CA GLY A 237 5.95 30.61 -9.04
C GLY A 237 7.15 29.67 -8.86
N ARG A 238 7.48 29.24 -7.64
CA ARG A 238 8.65 28.37 -7.39
C ARG A 238 8.39 26.89 -7.69
N GLY A 239 7.17 26.42 -7.52
CA GLY A 239 6.83 24.99 -7.57
C GLY A 239 7.17 24.26 -6.25
N ALA A 240 7.03 22.92 -6.26
CA ALA A 240 7.31 22.07 -5.10
C ALA A 240 8.70 21.40 -5.20
N GLU A 241 9.43 21.37 -4.09
CA GLU A 241 10.74 20.73 -4.00
C GLU A 241 10.63 19.19 -4.00
N ARG A 242 9.51 18.65 -3.53
CA ARG A 242 9.26 17.21 -3.44
C ARG A 242 7.86 16.90 -3.99
N ILE A 243 7.79 16.01 -4.95
CA ILE A 243 6.50 15.62 -5.57
C ILE A 243 6.36 14.11 -5.57
N SER A 244 5.28 13.61 -5.00
CA SER A 244 4.87 12.19 -5.12
C SER A 244 3.65 12.06 -6.04
N VAL A 245 3.78 11.26 -7.09
CA VAL A 245 2.66 10.91 -7.97
C VAL A 245 2.08 9.59 -7.50
N ALA A 246 1.07 9.66 -6.62
CA ALA A 246 0.38 8.52 -6.03
C ALA A 246 -0.85 8.08 -6.83
N ALA A 247 -1.12 8.71 -7.97
CA ALA A 247 -2.20 8.35 -8.89
C ALA A 247 -1.64 7.67 -10.16
N PRO A 248 -2.27 6.61 -10.69
CA PRO A 248 -1.86 5.92 -11.92
C PRO A 248 -2.32 6.69 -13.17
N SER A 249 -1.82 7.90 -13.36
CA SER A 249 -2.24 8.86 -14.39
C SER A 249 -1.05 9.44 -15.13
N GLN A 250 -1.05 9.34 -16.47
CA GLN A 250 -0.05 9.96 -17.34
C GLN A 250 -0.08 11.50 -17.20
N GLN A 251 -1.28 12.09 -17.11
CA GLN A 251 -1.45 13.53 -16.92
C GLN A 251 -0.83 14.00 -15.60
N ALA A 252 -1.02 13.24 -14.51
CA ALA A 252 -0.38 13.56 -13.24
C ALA A 252 1.15 13.46 -13.31
N GLN A 253 1.69 12.47 -14.05
CA GLN A 253 3.13 12.33 -14.27
C GLN A 253 3.71 13.51 -15.08
N GLN A 254 3.02 13.96 -16.10
CA GLN A 254 3.41 15.11 -16.93
C GLN A 254 3.34 16.41 -16.12
N ALA A 255 2.21 16.67 -15.46
CA ALA A 255 2.00 17.87 -14.64
C ALA A 255 3.01 17.96 -13.49
N ALA A 256 3.47 16.83 -12.94
CA ALA A 256 4.47 16.82 -11.87
C ALA A 256 5.79 17.50 -12.28
N LEU A 257 6.23 17.37 -13.54
CA LEU A 257 7.45 18.04 -14.03
C LEU A 257 7.25 19.55 -14.18
N GLU A 258 6.06 19.98 -14.59
CA GLU A 258 5.72 21.41 -14.69
C GLU A 258 5.67 22.04 -13.30
N MET A 259 5.07 21.35 -12.33
CA MET A 259 4.91 21.78 -10.93
C MET A 259 6.20 21.71 -10.10
N ALA A 260 7.24 21.05 -10.61
CA ALA A 260 8.50 20.86 -9.92
C ALA A 260 9.31 22.16 -9.82
N ALA A 261 9.80 22.48 -8.64
CA ALA A 261 10.81 23.50 -8.44
C ALA A 261 12.14 23.07 -9.09
N LYS A 262 13.09 24.01 -9.26
CA LYS A 262 14.46 23.66 -9.67
C LYS A 262 15.10 22.73 -8.65
N ARG A 263 15.77 21.67 -9.13
CA ARG A 263 16.41 20.62 -8.32
C ARG A 263 15.42 19.78 -7.49
N ALA A 264 14.14 19.79 -7.86
CA ALA A 264 13.14 18.97 -7.21
C ALA A 264 13.37 17.48 -7.41
N ARG A 265 12.84 16.68 -6.48
CA ARG A 265 12.72 15.22 -6.60
C ARG A 265 11.26 14.87 -6.87
N VAL A 266 11.05 14.09 -7.91
CA VAL A 266 9.72 13.61 -8.32
C VAL A 266 9.71 12.09 -8.24
N VAL A 267 8.83 11.52 -7.43
CA VAL A 267 8.67 10.07 -7.31
C VAL A 267 7.38 9.62 -8.00
N TYR A 268 7.52 8.80 -9.03
CA TYR A 268 6.41 8.08 -9.65
C TYR A 268 6.13 6.82 -8.82
N PHE A 269 5.23 6.98 -7.84
CA PHE A 269 4.86 5.91 -6.92
C PHE A 269 3.87 4.94 -7.56
N ALA A 270 2.80 5.46 -8.20
CA ALA A 270 1.81 4.62 -8.84
C ALA A 270 2.24 4.23 -10.25
N GLY A 271 2.26 2.92 -10.52
CA GLY A 271 2.48 2.39 -11.86
C GLY A 271 1.27 2.65 -12.78
N LEU A 272 1.52 2.88 -14.06
CA LEU A 272 0.49 3.03 -15.09
C LEU A 272 -0.17 1.68 -15.43
N PRO A 273 -1.36 1.68 -16.05
CA PRO A 273 -2.02 0.46 -16.53
C PRO A 273 -1.12 -0.33 -17.50
N LYS A 274 -1.09 -1.68 -17.37
CA LYS A 274 -0.24 -2.54 -18.22
C LYS A 274 -0.49 -2.39 -19.72
N HIS A 275 -1.71 -2.05 -20.12
CA HIS A 275 -2.09 -1.85 -21.52
C HIS A 275 -1.75 -0.44 -22.04
N ASP A 276 -1.42 0.50 -21.16
CA ASP A 276 -1.03 1.86 -21.52
C ASP A 276 0.06 2.38 -20.55
N PRO A 277 1.29 1.81 -20.62
CA PRO A 277 2.36 2.06 -19.65
C PRO A 277 3.26 3.26 -20.04
N VAL A 278 3.01 3.92 -21.18
CA VAL A 278 3.91 4.95 -21.71
C VAL A 278 3.39 6.34 -21.38
N SER A 279 4.23 7.15 -20.74
CA SER A 279 3.97 8.56 -20.46
C SER A 279 4.94 9.42 -21.26
N ALA A 280 4.43 10.40 -22.02
CA ALA A 280 5.24 11.39 -22.71
C ALA A 280 5.66 12.51 -21.74
N LEU A 281 6.95 12.64 -21.48
CA LEU A 281 7.49 13.65 -20.56
C LEU A 281 8.27 14.71 -21.33
N ASP A 282 8.12 15.99 -20.93
CA ASP A 282 8.97 17.07 -21.44
C ASP A 282 10.36 16.97 -20.81
N MET A 283 11.30 16.44 -21.57
CA MET A 283 12.67 16.25 -21.14
C MET A 283 13.43 17.57 -20.93
N ASN A 284 12.96 18.70 -21.49
CA ASN A 284 13.55 20.01 -21.23
C ASN A 284 13.23 20.49 -19.80
N GLN A 285 12.04 20.15 -19.27
CA GLN A 285 11.74 20.41 -17.85
C GLN A 285 12.73 19.69 -16.94
N LEU A 286 13.01 18.43 -17.25
CA LEU A 286 13.98 17.63 -16.47
C LEU A 286 15.38 18.23 -16.57
N HIS A 287 15.83 18.57 -17.78
CA HIS A 287 17.17 19.08 -18.03
C HIS A 287 17.41 20.46 -17.41
N TYR A 288 16.54 21.45 -17.74
CA TYR A 288 16.77 22.84 -17.34
C TYR A 288 16.41 23.13 -15.88
N LYS A 289 15.63 22.27 -15.24
CA LYS A 289 15.37 22.37 -13.80
C LYS A 289 16.26 21.46 -12.96
N GLU A 290 17.15 20.65 -13.56
CA GLU A 290 17.99 19.65 -12.86
C GLU A 290 17.14 18.71 -11.99
N LEU A 291 16.04 18.15 -12.54
CA LEU A 291 15.13 17.31 -11.77
C LEU A 291 15.68 15.89 -11.57
N ALA A 292 15.45 15.32 -10.39
CA ALA A 292 15.60 13.90 -10.14
C ALA A 292 14.22 13.21 -10.25
N VAL A 293 14.03 12.38 -11.26
CA VAL A 293 12.81 11.59 -11.44
C VAL A 293 13.10 10.14 -11.06
N LEU A 294 12.32 9.59 -10.13
CA LEU A 294 12.59 8.34 -9.44
C LEU A 294 11.33 7.46 -9.43
N GLY A 295 11.53 6.14 -9.34
CA GLY A 295 10.47 5.17 -9.05
C GLY A 295 10.54 4.69 -7.61
N ALA A 296 9.40 4.24 -7.08
CA ALA A 296 9.32 3.51 -5.81
C ALA A 296 8.40 2.29 -5.99
N TYR A 297 8.84 1.13 -5.50
CA TYR A 297 8.11 -0.12 -5.63
C TYR A 297 8.19 -0.95 -4.35
N GLY A 298 7.04 -1.40 -3.86
CA GLY A 298 6.95 -2.32 -2.73
C GLY A 298 7.53 -1.78 -1.43
N ALA A 299 7.83 -2.69 -0.51
CA ALA A 299 8.43 -2.39 0.78
C ALA A 299 9.39 -3.49 1.23
N THR A 300 10.32 -3.15 2.11
CA THR A 300 11.26 -4.06 2.75
C THR A 300 10.77 -4.48 4.14
N GLN A 301 11.31 -5.57 4.67
CA GLN A 301 11.00 -6.00 6.05
C GLN A 301 11.34 -4.92 7.08
N ARG A 302 12.42 -4.15 6.86
CA ARG A 302 12.76 -3.00 7.70
C ARG A 302 11.61 -1.98 7.74
N GLN A 303 11.05 -1.67 6.59
CA GLN A 303 9.95 -0.70 6.48
C GLN A 303 8.67 -1.23 7.13
N TYR A 304 8.36 -2.52 7.03
CA TYR A 304 7.23 -3.12 7.77
C TYR A 304 7.40 -2.98 9.29
N ARG A 305 8.60 -3.25 9.84
CA ARG A 305 8.85 -3.08 11.29
C ARG A 305 8.72 -1.62 11.73
N ILE A 306 9.28 -0.68 10.98
CA ILE A 306 9.11 0.76 11.23
C ILE A 306 7.62 1.13 11.19
N THR A 307 6.88 0.58 10.23
CA THR A 307 5.45 0.83 10.08
C THR A 307 4.65 0.37 11.30
N MET A 308 4.92 -0.81 11.86
CA MET A 308 4.22 -1.29 13.06
C MET A 308 4.38 -0.32 14.25
N ASP A 309 5.60 0.13 14.50
CA ASP A 309 5.88 1.11 15.55
C ASP A 309 5.21 2.47 15.27
N TYR A 310 5.17 2.88 14.01
CA TYR A 310 4.57 4.14 13.60
C TYR A 310 3.03 4.08 13.73
N LEU A 311 2.38 3.01 13.26
CA LEU A 311 0.94 2.80 13.37
C LEU A 311 0.49 2.78 14.83
N SER A 312 1.24 2.10 15.71
CA SER A 312 0.93 2.07 17.15
C SER A 312 0.97 3.47 17.77
N ARG A 313 2.00 4.26 17.48
CA ARG A 313 2.15 5.64 18.00
C ARG A 313 1.14 6.65 17.45
N ARG A 314 0.67 6.47 16.22
CA ARG A 314 -0.23 7.40 15.52
C ARG A 314 -1.61 6.78 15.24
N ARG A 315 -1.99 5.73 15.99
CA ARG A 315 -3.18 4.92 15.73
C ARG A 315 -4.46 5.73 15.60
N ASP A 316 -4.67 6.70 16.48
CA ASP A 316 -5.93 7.48 16.56
C ASP A 316 -6.13 8.34 15.29
N GLU A 317 -5.05 8.87 14.73
CA GLU A 317 -5.09 9.64 13.47
C GLU A 317 -5.19 8.72 12.26
N LEU A 318 -4.39 7.66 12.21
CA LEU A 318 -4.30 6.79 11.05
C LEU A 318 -5.50 5.85 10.92
N ALA A 319 -6.21 5.55 12.02
CA ALA A 319 -7.42 4.74 12.00
C ALA A 319 -8.52 5.33 11.11
N ALA A 320 -8.58 6.65 10.94
CA ALA A 320 -9.56 7.34 10.09
C ALA A 320 -9.43 6.97 8.60
N VAL A 321 -8.27 6.46 8.16
CA VAL A 321 -8.08 5.98 6.77
C VAL A 321 -8.77 4.64 6.54
N VAL A 322 -9.01 3.83 7.60
CA VAL A 322 -9.82 2.58 7.50
C VAL A 322 -11.30 2.96 7.55
N THR A 323 -11.87 3.22 6.37
CA THR A 323 -13.24 3.77 6.26
C THR A 323 -14.34 2.72 6.29
N HIS A 324 -14.06 1.49 5.87
CA HIS A 324 -15.05 0.43 5.78
C HIS A 324 -14.51 -0.90 6.31
N ARG A 325 -15.41 -1.63 6.98
CA ARG A 325 -15.19 -3.00 7.47
C ARG A 325 -16.37 -3.84 7.04
N PHE A 326 -16.09 -5.00 6.45
CA PHE A 326 -17.12 -5.93 6.01
C PHE A 326 -16.79 -7.34 6.52
N PRO A 327 -17.79 -8.11 6.92
CA PRO A 327 -17.59 -9.54 7.17
C PRO A 327 -17.23 -10.25 5.86
N LEU A 328 -16.58 -11.41 5.95
CA LEU A 328 -16.15 -12.20 4.80
C LEU A 328 -17.27 -12.43 3.79
N GLY A 329 -18.51 -12.66 4.28
CA GLY A 329 -19.69 -12.85 3.43
C GLY A 329 -20.05 -11.68 2.53
N GLU A 330 -19.55 -10.48 2.84
CA GLU A 330 -19.83 -9.22 2.11
C GLU A 330 -18.62 -8.72 1.31
N ILE A 331 -17.62 -9.57 1.06
CA ILE A 331 -16.38 -9.19 0.36
C ILE A 331 -16.64 -8.55 -1.02
N ALA A 332 -17.70 -8.95 -1.72
CA ALA A 332 -18.09 -8.34 -2.99
C ALA A 332 -18.40 -6.84 -2.83
N HIS A 333 -19.10 -6.45 -1.76
CA HIS A 333 -19.34 -5.04 -1.42
C HIS A 333 -18.03 -4.32 -1.11
N GLY A 334 -17.07 -4.99 -0.48
CA GLY A 334 -15.73 -4.44 -0.25
C GLY A 334 -15.01 -4.09 -1.56
N PHE A 335 -15.04 -4.96 -2.57
CA PHE A 335 -14.48 -4.69 -3.89
C PHE A 335 -15.20 -3.54 -4.60
N ASP A 336 -16.54 -3.51 -4.55
CA ASP A 336 -17.34 -2.44 -5.16
C ASP A 336 -17.09 -1.07 -4.49
N THR A 337 -16.91 -1.03 -3.17
CA THR A 337 -16.56 0.17 -2.41
C THR A 337 -15.23 0.76 -2.88
N ILE A 338 -14.20 -0.08 -3.09
CA ILE A 338 -12.91 0.38 -3.62
C ILE A 338 -13.06 0.89 -5.06
N ARG A 339 -13.79 0.15 -5.91
CA ARG A 339 -13.96 0.52 -7.32
C ARG A 339 -14.70 1.83 -7.50
N SER A 340 -15.75 2.06 -6.72
CA SER A 340 -16.54 3.31 -6.78
C SER A 340 -15.79 4.51 -6.21
N GLY A 341 -14.70 4.29 -5.47
CA GLY A 341 -13.98 5.33 -4.75
C GLY A 341 -14.71 5.83 -3.50
N ALA A 342 -15.75 5.11 -3.04
CA ALA A 342 -16.53 5.46 -1.85
C ALA A 342 -15.78 5.25 -0.52
N GLY A 343 -14.63 4.58 -0.54
CA GLY A 343 -13.79 4.35 0.63
C GLY A 343 -12.32 4.60 0.38
N LEU A 344 -11.57 4.91 1.45
CA LEU A 344 -10.11 4.98 1.41
C LEU A 344 -9.52 3.58 1.58
N LYS A 345 -9.65 2.99 2.75
CA LYS A 345 -9.21 1.60 3.01
C LYS A 345 -10.39 0.76 3.46
N VAL A 346 -10.48 -0.43 2.88
CA VAL A 346 -11.51 -1.44 3.17
C VAL A 346 -10.83 -2.65 3.79
N VAL A 347 -11.42 -3.19 4.86
CA VAL A 347 -10.94 -4.35 5.60
C VAL A 347 -12.01 -5.42 5.62
N ILE A 348 -11.61 -6.67 5.47
CA ILE A 348 -12.44 -7.85 5.62
C ILE A 348 -12.13 -8.50 6.97
N GLU A 349 -13.18 -8.78 7.74
CA GLU A 349 -13.14 -9.50 9.02
C GLU A 349 -13.79 -10.88 8.79
N PRO A 350 -13.01 -11.97 8.76
CA PRO A 350 -13.49 -13.32 8.46
C PRO A 350 -14.45 -13.90 9.50
#